data_9fa9b46389998ac1c839251000339628
#
_entry.id   9fa9b46389998ac1c839251000339628
#
_cell.length_a   1.000
_cell.length_b   1.000
_cell.length_c   1.000
_cell.angle_alpha   90.00
_cell.angle_beta   90.00
_cell.angle_gamma   90.00
#
_symmetry.space_group_name_H-M   'P 1'
#
loop_
_entity.id
_entity.type
_entity.pdbx_description
1 polymer ?
#
loop_
_entity_poly.entity_id
_entity_poly.type
_entity_poly.pdbx_seq_one_letter_code
_entity_poly.pdbx_strand_id
1 'polypeptide(L)'
;MPTPLRVKLQEAHSGTLLVSITPPRQSAAARADEIAAVTAARLADVDLDGLVLYDIDDESDRNPDDRPFPFLPTMDPADFHAGHLDGFGKPVVIYRCVGKYPRDELSSWLQAVDTEQVMTVFVGPSSSDKPVRTDLRTAHELRRELRPDLLVGGVAITERYIRGRDEHLRMVSKQERGCAYFISQVVYDVDATKSMLSDYYYACRDRGIAPRPVILTMSVCGSLKTLAFLKWLGVNVPPWLENTLRHSPDPLAESFDQCVRNARDLITFCRRLGMPFGFNVESVSIRKVEIDASIALAVELQKLLDRG
;
A
#
# COMPACT_ATOMS: atom_id res chain seq x y z
N MET A 1 -2.52 -11.29 -23.95
CA MET A 1 -2.32 -11.61 -22.53
C MET A 1 -2.29 -10.28 -21.76
N PRO A 2 -2.81 -10.19 -20.53
CA PRO A 2 -2.70 -8.97 -19.74
C PRO A 2 -1.22 -8.64 -19.49
N THR A 3 -0.91 -7.33 -19.44
CA THR A 3 0.45 -6.87 -19.17
C THR A 3 0.87 -7.24 -17.73
N PRO A 4 2.00 -7.92 -17.51
CA PRO A 4 2.45 -8.30 -16.19
C PRO A 4 2.63 -7.09 -15.26
N LEU A 5 2.35 -7.25 -13.96
CA LEU A 5 2.50 -6.17 -12.96
C LEU A 5 3.87 -5.50 -13.01
N ARG A 6 4.93 -6.30 -13.11
CA ARG A 6 6.30 -5.81 -13.22
C ARG A 6 6.46 -4.80 -14.36
N VAL A 7 5.94 -5.13 -15.55
CA VAL A 7 5.99 -4.26 -16.73
C VAL A 7 5.15 -3.01 -16.51
N LYS A 8 3.92 -3.14 -15.99
CA LYS A 8 3.08 -1.97 -15.66
C LYS A 8 3.80 -0.97 -14.75
N LEU A 9 4.47 -1.45 -13.72
CA LEU A 9 5.17 -0.59 -12.76
C LEU A 9 6.47 0.00 -13.34
N GLN A 10 7.21 -0.76 -14.12
CA GLN A 10 8.48 -0.35 -14.70
C GLN A 10 8.29 0.68 -15.82
N GLU A 11 7.30 0.45 -16.68
CA GLU A 11 6.99 1.29 -17.84
C GLU A 11 5.97 2.39 -17.53
N ALA A 12 5.60 2.54 -16.27
CA ALA A 12 4.68 3.56 -15.78
C ALA A 12 3.28 3.51 -16.46
N HIS A 13 2.72 2.31 -16.64
CA HIS A 13 1.36 2.16 -17.13
C HIS A 13 0.35 2.50 -16.06
N SER A 14 -0.77 3.10 -16.48
CA SER A 14 -1.93 3.31 -15.60
C SER A 14 -2.81 2.04 -15.53
N GLY A 15 -3.69 1.99 -14.52
CA GLY A 15 -4.70 0.94 -14.41
C GLY A 15 -4.23 -0.29 -13.63
N THR A 16 -3.18 -0.17 -12.81
CA THR A 16 -2.79 -1.24 -11.87
C THR A 16 -3.83 -1.39 -10.77
N LEU A 17 -4.26 -2.63 -10.49
CA LEU A 17 -5.11 -2.98 -9.36
C LEU A 17 -4.40 -3.98 -8.44
N LEU A 18 -4.18 -3.58 -7.19
CA LEU A 18 -3.61 -4.41 -6.14
C LEU A 18 -4.61 -4.60 -5.01
N VAL A 19 -4.46 -5.69 -4.26
CA VAL A 19 -5.14 -5.90 -2.98
C VAL A 19 -4.08 -6.17 -1.91
N SER A 20 -4.22 -5.51 -0.77
CA SER A 20 -3.28 -5.68 0.34
C SER A 20 -3.84 -6.62 1.39
N ILE A 21 -2.96 -7.46 1.90
CA ILE A 21 -3.23 -8.30 3.07
C ILE A 21 -2.08 -8.18 4.07
N THR A 22 -2.43 -8.40 5.33
CA THR A 22 -1.45 -8.61 6.39
C THR A 22 -1.22 -10.11 6.55
N PRO A 23 0.02 -10.60 6.61
CA PRO A 23 0.30 -12.00 6.93
C PRO A 23 -0.39 -12.45 8.22
N PRO A 24 -0.67 -13.74 8.39
CA PRO A 24 -1.25 -14.27 9.62
C PRO A 24 -0.46 -13.87 10.85
N ARG A 25 -1.16 -13.76 11.99
CA ARG A 25 -0.50 -13.58 13.27
C ARG A 25 0.42 -14.77 13.57
N GLN A 26 1.55 -14.54 14.24
CA GLN A 26 2.44 -15.64 14.64
C GLN A 26 1.71 -16.72 15.46
N SER A 27 0.75 -16.33 16.30
CA SER A 27 -0.10 -17.29 17.05
C SER A 27 -1.02 -18.14 16.16
N ALA A 28 -1.20 -17.77 14.90
CA ALA A 28 -2.00 -18.50 13.91
C ALA A 28 -1.14 -19.16 12.82
N ALA A 29 0.18 -19.20 12.97
CA ALA A 29 1.10 -19.74 11.96
C ALA A 29 0.78 -21.20 11.56
N ALA A 30 0.33 -22.02 12.50
CA ALA A 30 -0.10 -23.41 12.22
C ALA A 30 -1.31 -23.49 11.24
N ARG A 31 -2.00 -22.38 10.98
CA ARG A 31 -3.14 -22.29 10.05
C ARG A 31 -2.81 -21.43 8.82
N ALA A 32 -1.55 -21.16 8.56
CA ALA A 32 -1.15 -20.27 7.49
C ALA A 32 -1.64 -20.76 6.10
N ASP A 33 -1.56 -22.06 5.82
CA ASP A 33 -2.07 -22.65 4.58
C ASP A 33 -3.59 -22.48 4.43
N GLU A 34 -4.35 -22.69 5.49
CA GLU A 34 -5.81 -22.49 5.49
C GLU A 34 -6.14 -21.01 5.21
N ILE A 35 -5.43 -20.09 5.86
CA ILE A 35 -5.64 -18.64 5.69
C ILE A 35 -5.27 -18.22 4.27
N ALA A 36 -4.18 -18.74 3.72
CA ALA A 36 -3.75 -18.49 2.34
C ALA A 36 -4.80 -19.01 1.35
N ALA A 37 -5.30 -20.23 1.52
CA ALA A 37 -6.34 -20.82 0.67
C ALA A 37 -7.65 -20.02 0.72
N VAL A 38 -8.09 -19.59 1.91
CA VAL A 38 -9.27 -18.73 2.08
C VAL A 38 -9.08 -17.38 1.40
N THR A 39 -7.88 -16.81 1.48
CA THR A 39 -7.56 -15.54 0.82
C THR A 39 -7.57 -15.69 -0.70
N ALA A 40 -6.93 -16.72 -1.23
CA ALA A 40 -6.94 -17.03 -2.66
C ALA A 40 -8.36 -17.24 -3.19
N ALA A 41 -9.19 -18.01 -2.47
CA ALA A 41 -10.58 -18.25 -2.84
C ALA A 41 -11.42 -16.97 -2.86
N ARG A 42 -11.21 -16.05 -1.92
CA ARG A 42 -11.90 -14.75 -1.89
C ARG A 42 -11.52 -13.84 -3.06
N LEU A 43 -10.30 -13.96 -3.55
CA LEU A 43 -9.77 -13.10 -4.61
C LEU A 43 -9.89 -13.73 -5.99
N ALA A 44 -10.40 -14.96 -6.10
CA ALA A 44 -10.46 -15.71 -7.36
C ALA A 44 -11.25 -14.99 -8.47
N ASP A 45 -12.29 -14.25 -8.10
CA ASP A 45 -13.16 -13.53 -9.05
C ASP A 45 -12.70 -12.07 -9.29
N VAL A 46 -11.58 -11.64 -8.69
CA VAL A 46 -11.01 -10.30 -8.89
C VAL A 46 -9.86 -10.39 -9.87
N ASP A 47 -9.97 -9.72 -11.01
CA ASP A 47 -8.84 -9.61 -11.95
C ASP A 47 -7.85 -8.55 -11.46
N LEU A 48 -7.12 -8.91 -10.41
CA LEU A 48 -6.06 -8.09 -9.83
C LEU A 48 -4.71 -8.37 -10.50
N ASP A 49 -3.84 -7.36 -10.49
CA ASP A 49 -2.48 -7.48 -11.03
C ASP A 49 -1.51 -8.14 -10.05
N GLY A 50 -1.78 -8.06 -8.75
CA GLY A 50 -0.93 -8.66 -7.71
C GLY A 50 -1.42 -8.39 -6.30
N LEU A 51 -0.76 -9.03 -5.32
CA LEU A 51 -0.98 -8.78 -3.90
C LEU A 51 0.07 -7.85 -3.31
N VAL A 52 -0.32 -7.12 -2.27
CA VAL A 52 0.61 -6.43 -1.38
C VAL A 52 0.63 -7.17 -0.04
N LEU A 53 1.80 -7.54 0.43
CA LEU A 53 2.01 -8.16 1.73
C LEU A 53 2.68 -7.16 2.66
N TYR A 54 1.95 -6.71 3.69
CA TYR A 54 2.48 -5.74 4.63
C TYR A 54 3.41 -6.39 5.66
N ASP A 55 4.56 -5.74 5.85
CA ASP A 55 5.44 -5.99 6.96
C ASP A 55 5.09 -5.01 8.09
N ILE A 56 4.38 -5.51 9.09
CA ILE A 56 3.93 -4.69 10.22
C ILE A 56 4.97 -4.75 11.34
N ASP A 57 5.30 -3.58 11.88
CA ASP A 57 6.06 -3.42 13.11
C ASP A 57 5.15 -2.90 14.22
N ASP A 58 5.56 -3.06 15.47
CA ASP A 58 4.87 -2.45 16.59
C ASP A 58 5.00 -0.92 16.51
N GLU A 59 3.89 -0.27 16.26
CA GLU A 59 3.76 1.18 16.15
C GLU A 59 3.05 1.79 17.36
N SER A 60 3.00 1.08 18.50
CA SER A 60 2.24 1.52 19.69
C SER A 60 2.71 2.86 20.26
N ASP A 61 3.97 3.23 19.98
CA ASP A 61 4.60 4.50 20.37
C ASP A 61 4.47 5.61 19.28
N ARG A 62 3.71 5.34 18.19
CA ARG A 62 3.58 6.26 17.06
C ARG A 62 2.92 7.60 17.42
N ASN A 63 1.97 7.56 18.34
CA ASN A 63 1.30 8.73 18.89
C ASN A 63 0.89 8.46 20.35
N PRO A 64 0.54 9.49 21.14
CA PRO A 64 0.18 9.33 22.55
C PRO A 64 -1.17 8.65 22.77
N ASP A 65 -2.00 8.52 21.73
CA ASP A 65 -3.32 7.91 21.85
C ASP A 65 -3.23 6.39 21.87
N ASP A 66 -4.05 5.72 22.66
CA ASP A 66 -4.15 4.26 22.68
C ASP A 66 -4.52 3.70 21.32
N ARG A 67 -3.78 2.67 20.88
CA ARG A 67 -4.06 1.97 19.62
C ARG A 67 -5.40 1.23 19.70
N PRO A 68 -6.43 1.56 18.86
CA PRO A 68 -7.76 0.98 18.96
C PRO A 68 -7.81 -0.56 18.78
N PHE A 69 -6.88 -1.10 18.00
CA PHE A 69 -6.68 -2.55 17.86
C PHE A 69 -5.27 -2.88 18.35
N PRO A 70 -5.10 -3.69 19.41
CA PRO A 70 -3.79 -4.05 19.94
C PRO A 70 -2.87 -4.62 18.85
N PHE A 71 -1.59 -4.23 18.86
CA PHE A 71 -0.59 -4.83 18.00
C PHE A 71 -0.40 -6.31 18.39
N LEU A 72 -0.39 -7.17 17.39
CA LEU A 72 -0.05 -8.58 17.53
C LEU A 72 0.95 -8.93 16.42
N PRO A 73 2.09 -9.55 16.77
CA PRO A 73 3.11 -9.92 15.80
C PRO A 73 2.55 -10.82 14.71
N THR A 74 2.95 -10.56 13.47
CA THR A 74 2.59 -11.34 12.29
C THR A 74 3.76 -12.17 11.81
N MET A 75 3.50 -13.17 10.98
CA MET A 75 4.53 -13.85 10.22
C MET A 75 5.31 -12.86 9.35
N ASP A 76 6.56 -13.16 9.05
CA ASP A 76 7.30 -12.41 8.04
C ASP A 76 6.59 -12.51 6.68
N PRO A 77 6.41 -11.41 5.94
CA PRO A 77 5.68 -11.44 4.67
C PRO A 77 6.40 -12.23 3.58
N ALA A 78 7.74 -12.30 3.59
CA ALA A 78 8.48 -13.10 2.62
C ALA A 78 8.36 -14.60 2.94
N ASP A 79 8.41 -14.98 4.21
CA ASP A 79 8.21 -16.36 4.63
C ASP A 79 6.78 -16.82 4.35
N PHE A 80 5.80 -15.97 4.61
CA PHE A 80 4.40 -16.27 4.29
C PHE A 80 4.18 -16.44 2.78
N HIS A 81 4.79 -15.58 1.96
CA HIS A 81 4.75 -15.72 0.51
C HIS A 81 5.38 -17.04 0.05
N ALA A 82 6.63 -17.29 0.44
CA ALA A 82 7.39 -18.44 -0.02
C ALA A 82 6.82 -19.79 0.48
N GLY A 83 6.25 -19.81 1.70
CA GLY A 83 5.76 -21.04 2.30
C GLY A 83 4.29 -21.36 2.06
N HIS A 84 3.45 -20.37 1.75
CA HIS A 84 2.00 -20.56 1.81
C HIS A 84 1.21 -19.93 0.63
N LEU A 85 1.84 -19.09 -0.20
CA LEU A 85 1.16 -18.44 -1.35
C LEU A 85 1.67 -18.92 -2.71
N ASP A 86 2.44 -19.98 -2.76
CA ASP A 86 3.02 -20.50 -4.01
C ASP A 86 1.95 -20.81 -5.09
N GLY A 87 0.78 -21.28 -4.68
CA GLY A 87 -0.35 -21.57 -5.57
C GLY A 87 -1.20 -20.36 -5.96
N PHE A 88 -0.91 -19.14 -5.48
CA PHE A 88 -1.74 -17.96 -5.76
C PHE A 88 -1.64 -17.50 -7.21
N GLY A 89 -0.50 -17.72 -7.87
CA GLY A 89 -0.30 -17.50 -9.32
C GLY A 89 -0.27 -16.03 -9.76
N LYS A 90 -0.22 -15.06 -8.84
CA LYS A 90 -0.08 -13.63 -9.13
C LYS A 90 1.17 -13.07 -8.46
N PRO A 91 1.82 -12.05 -9.06
CA PRO A 91 2.96 -11.39 -8.45
C PRO A 91 2.62 -10.74 -7.12
N VAL A 92 3.65 -10.50 -6.29
CA VAL A 92 3.48 -9.87 -4.98
C VAL A 92 4.39 -8.66 -4.81
N VAL A 93 3.91 -7.68 -4.06
CA VAL A 93 4.69 -6.56 -3.55
C VAL A 93 4.91 -6.78 -2.05
N ILE A 94 6.13 -7.13 -1.66
CA ILE A 94 6.47 -7.38 -0.26
C ILE A 94 6.99 -6.09 0.37
N TYR A 95 6.29 -5.59 1.40
CA TYR A 95 6.84 -4.53 2.25
C TYR A 95 7.94 -5.09 3.14
N ARG A 96 8.98 -4.30 3.34
CA ARG A 96 10.08 -4.61 4.27
C ARG A 96 10.32 -3.41 5.18
N CYS A 97 9.96 -3.56 6.44
CA CYS A 97 10.34 -2.63 7.51
C CYS A 97 11.84 -2.86 7.81
N VAL A 98 12.72 -2.25 6.99
CA VAL A 98 14.14 -2.60 6.96
C VAL A 98 14.84 -2.45 8.30
N GLY A 99 14.34 -1.56 9.17
CA GLY A 99 14.85 -1.41 10.54
C GLY A 99 14.74 -2.65 11.43
N LYS A 100 13.86 -3.60 11.10
CA LYS A 100 13.68 -4.87 11.83
C LYS A 100 14.80 -5.88 11.56
N TYR A 101 15.40 -5.83 10.37
CA TYR A 101 16.28 -6.86 9.84
C TYR A 101 17.74 -6.50 10.01
N PRO A 102 18.58 -7.42 10.54
CA PRO A 102 20.02 -7.30 10.41
C PRO A 102 20.45 -7.23 8.93
N ARG A 103 21.59 -6.62 8.68
CA ARG A 103 22.11 -6.43 7.31
C ARG A 103 22.30 -7.75 6.55
N ASP A 104 22.81 -8.77 7.23
CA ASP A 104 23.02 -10.10 6.66
C ASP A 104 21.73 -10.83 6.32
N GLU A 105 20.72 -10.73 7.16
CA GLU A 105 19.37 -11.27 6.91
C GLU A 105 18.73 -10.60 5.69
N LEU A 106 18.77 -9.25 5.62
CA LEU A 106 18.25 -8.52 4.47
C LEU A 106 19.02 -8.87 3.19
N SER A 107 20.35 -9.04 3.27
CA SER A 107 21.19 -9.44 2.15
C SER A 107 20.84 -10.85 1.66
N SER A 108 20.64 -11.80 2.56
CA SER A 108 20.26 -13.17 2.24
C SER A 108 18.90 -13.22 1.53
N TRP A 109 17.91 -12.45 2.03
CA TRP A 109 16.63 -12.34 1.37
C TRP A 109 16.74 -11.73 -0.02
N LEU A 110 17.50 -10.64 -0.18
CA LEU A 110 17.73 -10.01 -1.48
C LEU A 110 18.35 -10.97 -2.49
N GLN A 111 19.30 -11.83 -2.08
CA GLN A 111 19.93 -12.80 -2.96
C GLN A 111 18.98 -13.94 -3.38
N ALA A 112 18.04 -14.31 -2.51
CA ALA A 112 17.13 -15.43 -2.73
C ALA A 112 15.84 -15.05 -3.47
N VAL A 113 15.45 -13.75 -3.48
CA VAL A 113 14.16 -13.30 -4.00
C VAL A 113 14.01 -13.54 -5.50
N ASP A 114 12.85 -14.09 -5.92
CA ASP A 114 12.47 -14.18 -7.32
C ASP A 114 11.93 -12.84 -7.82
N THR A 115 12.71 -12.10 -8.58
CA THR A 115 12.36 -10.77 -9.08
C THR A 115 11.33 -10.75 -10.19
N GLU A 116 10.98 -11.89 -10.77
CA GLU A 116 9.87 -11.97 -11.73
C GLU A 116 8.51 -11.99 -11.02
N GLN A 117 8.45 -12.58 -9.82
CA GLN A 117 7.23 -12.69 -9.02
C GLN A 117 7.16 -11.65 -7.89
N VAL A 118 8.30 -11.11 -7.45
CA VAL A 118 8.35 -10.23 -6.27
C VAL A 118 8.86 -8.84 -6.65
N MET A 119 8.10 -7.83 -6.25
CA MET A 119 8.52 -6.44 -6.10
C MET A 119 8.56 -6.10 -4.62
N THR A 120 9.17 -4.98 -4.24
CA THR A 120 9.27 -4.61 -2.82
C THR A 120 9.02 -3.14 -2.56
N VAL A 121 8.60 -2.82 -1.34
CA VAL A 121 8.58 -1.45 -0.81
C VAL A 121 9.40 -1.42 0.47
N PHE A 122 10.49 -0.66 0.48
CA PHE A 122 11.26 -0.45 1.69
C PHE A 122 10.67 0.68 2.51
N VAL A 123 10.41 0.40 3.79
CA VAL A 123 9.96 1.38 4.76
C VAL A 123 10.95 1.46 5.93
N GLY A 124 11.14 2.67 6.42
CA GLY A 124 11.94 2.91 7.63
C GLY A 124 11.18 2.49 8.89
N PRO A 125 11.80 2.66 10.06
CA PRO A 125 11.17 2.37 11.32
C PRO A 125 9.91 3.24 11.51
N SER A 126 8.92 2.68 12.18
CA SER A 126 7.66 3.36 12.51
C SER A 126 7.83 4.43 13.60
N SER A 127 8.88 4.34 14.39
CA SER A 127 9.21 5.18 15.52
C SER A 127 10.70 5.55 15.52
N SER A 128 11.05 6.72 16.06
CA SER A 128 12.44 7.16 16.28
C SER A 128 13.12 6.44 17.46
N ASP A 129 12.34 5.84 18.35
CA ASP A 129 12.82 5.30 19.62
C ASP A 129 13.24 3.82 19.51
N LYS A 130 12.96 3.19 18.36
CA LYS A 130 13.34 1.80 18.13
C LYS A 130 14.76 1.68 17.57
N PRO A 131 15.51 0.65 17.98
CA PRO A 131 16.81 0.36 17.40
C PRO A 131 16.64 0.00 15.91
N VAL A 132 17.35 0.73 15.05
CA VAL A 132 17.36 0.48 13.61
C VAL A 132 18.54 -0.43 13.29
N ARG A 133 18.27 -1.68 12.89
CA ARG A 133 19.31 -2.65 12.52
C ARG A 133 19.88 -2.39 11.14
N THR A 134 19.02 -2.01 10.19
CA THR A 134 19.41 -1.58 8.83
C THR A 134 18.61 -0.31 8.48
N ASP A 135 19.28 0.76 8.13
CA ASP A 135 18.62 1.99 7.67
C ASP A 135 18.23 1.92 6.19
N LEU A 136 17.29 2.80 5.78
CA LEU A 136 16.77 2.83 4.40
C LEU A 136 17.87 3.05 3.36
N ARG A 137 18.89 3.87 3.64
CA ARG A 137 19.98 4.13 2.71
C ARG A 137 20.78 2.85 2.46
N THR A 138 21.17 2.19 3.53
CA THR A 138 21.87 0.90 3.48
C THR A 138 21.04 -0.16 2.75
N ALA A 139 19.74 -0.24 3.01
CA ALA A 139 18.86 -1.19 2.32
C ALA A 139 18.81 -0.94 0.80
N HIS A 140 18.71 0.32 0.37
CA HIS A 140 18.74 0.67 -1.05
C HIS A 140 20.11 0.42 -1.69
N GLU A 141 21.21 0.62 -0.96
CA GLU A 141 22.57 0.30 -1.41
C GLU A 141 22.74 -1.20 -1.62
N LEU A 142 22.36 -2.02 -0.63
CA LEU A 142 22.37 -3.49 -0.73
C LEU A 142 21.52 -3.99 -1.91
N ARG A 143 20.32 -3.43 -2.08
CA ARG A 143 19.48 -3.81 -3.22
C ARG A 143 20.15 -3.48 -4.55
N ARG A 144 20.77 -2.32 -4.72
CA ARG A 144 21.48 -1.94 -5.95
C ARG A 144 22.68 -2.84 -6.23
N GLU A 145 23.37 -3.26 -5.19
CA GLU A 145 24.55 -4.11 -5.27
C GLU A 145 24.18 -5.58 -5.57
N LEU A 146 23.23 -6.14 -4.82
CA LEU A 146 22.91 -7.56 -4.85
C LEU A 146 21.83 -7.93 -5.86
N ARG A 147 20.82 -7.07 -6.04
CA ARG A 147 19.66 -7.30 -6.91
C ARG A 147 19.21 -6.00 -7.60
N PRO A 148 20.00 -5.49 -8.55
CA PRO A 148 19.64 -4.28 -9.32
C PRO A 148 18.35 -4.46 -10.13
N ASP A 149 17.99 -5.70 -10.44
CA ASP A 149 16.78 -6.11 -11.16
C ASP A 149 15.51 -6.10 -10.29
N LEU A 150 15.61 -6.15 -8.95
CA LEU A 150 14.45 -6.09 -8.08
C LEU A 150 13.78 -4.70 -8.14
N LEU A 151 12.53 -4.63 -8.59
CA LEU A 151 11.79 -3.37 -8.56
C LEU A 151 11.47 -2.96 -7.12
N VAL A 152 11.90 -1.76 -6.76
CA VAL A 152 11.61 -1.17 -5.46
C VAL A 152 10.66 0.01 -5.60
N GLY A 153 9.63 0.02 -4.75
CA GLY A 153 8.70 1.14 -4.60
C GLY A 153 9.00 1.98 -3.36
N GLY A 154 8.28 3.07 -3.26
CA GLY A 154 8.27 3.93 -2.10
C GLY A 154 6.86 4.19 -1.59
N VAL A 155 6.73 4.70 -0.38
CA VAL A 155 5.44 5.15 0.17
C VAL A 155 5.22 6.63 -0.18
N ALA A 156 3.99 7.00 -0.58
CA ALA A 156 3.52 8.37 -0.73
C ALA A 156 2.50 8.69 0.37
N ILE A 157 2.71 9.76 1.13
CA ILE A 157 1.90 10.07 2.33
C ILE A 157 1.33 11.48 2.20
N THR A 158 0.07 11.56 1.78
CA THR A 158 -0.66 12.83 1.60
C THR A 158 -0.67 13.68 2.87
N GLU A 159 -0.74 13.05 4.05
CA GLU A 159 -0.74 13.74 5.34
C GLU A 159 0.58 14.48 5.65
N ARG A 160 1.69 14.03 5.05
CA ARG A 160 2.96 14.78 5.12
C ARG A 160 2.90 16.03 4.25
N TYR A 161 2.29 15.93 3.08
CA TYR A 161 2.05 17.08 2.20
C TYR A 161 1.18 18.14 2.88
N ILE A 162 0.05 17.73 3.48
CA ILE A 162 -0.85 18.63 4.23
C ILE A 162 -0.10 19.36 5.36
N ARG A 163 0.86 18.70 6.00
CA ARG A 163 1.68 19.27 7.08
C ARG A 163 2.86 20.11 6.58
N GLY A 164 2.92 20.46 5.29
CA GLY A 164 4.00 21.26 4.71
C GLY A 164 5.36 20.58 4.71
N ARG A 165 5.39 19.23 4.62
CA ARG A 165 6.65 18.46 4.64
C ARG A 165 7.16 18.09 3.25
N ASP A 166 6.70 18.78 2.21
CA ASP A 166 7.16 18.61 0.81
C ASP A 166 7.21 17.15 0.35
N GLU A 167 6.15 16.38 0.60
CA GLU A 167 6.13 14.95 0.24
C GLU A 167 6.35 14.73 -1.27
N HIS A 168 5.86 15.62 -2.12
CA HIS A 168 6.10 15.58 -3.55
C HIS A 168 7.61 15.65 -3.90
N LEU A 169 8.41 16.47 -3.21
CA LEU A 169 9.87 16.52 -3.39
C LEU A 169 10.55 15.26 -2.81
N ARG A 170 9.99 14.70 -1.74
CA ARG A 170 10.46 13.40 -1.22
C ARG A 170 10.21 12.27 -2.20
N MET A 171 9.08 12.28 -2.90
CA MET A 171 8.78 11.30 -3.97
C MET A 171 9.80 11.44 -5.11
N VAL A 172 10.10 12.66 -5.58
CA VAL A 172 11.15 12.89 -6.56
C VAL A 172 12.50 12.33 -6.09
N SER A 173 12.91 12.66 -4.87
CA SER A 173 14.16 12.15 -4.30
C SER A 173 14.20 10.62 -4.18
N LYS A 174 13.08 9.97 -3.83
CA LYS A 174 12.98 8.51 -3.83
C LYS A 174 13.10 7.93 -5.24
N GLN A 175 12.47 8.55 -6.23
CA GLN A 175 12.57 8.17 -7.64
C GLN A 175 14.02 8.26 -8.14
N GLU A 176 14.73 9.35 -7.85
CA GLU A 176 16.15 9.53 -8.18
C GLU A 176 17.05 8.46 -7.54
N ARG A 177 16.64 7.91 -6.39
CA ARG A 177 17.32 6.78 -5.72
C ARG A 177 16.90 5.42 -6.25
N GLY A 178 16.00 5.36 -7.26
CA GLY A 178 15.63 4.15 -7.96
C GLY A 178 14.27 3.56 -7.59
N CYS A 179 13.39 4.30 -6.90
CA CYS A 179 11.99 3.88 -6.76
C CYS A 179 11.28 3.92 -8.11
N ALA A 180 10.70 2.81 -8.51
CA ALA A 180 10.01 2.64 -9.78
C ALA A 180 8.50 2.93 -9.69
N TYR A 181 7.94 2.96 -8.50
CA TYR A 181 6.52 3.23 -8.22
C TYR A 181 6.32 3.69 -6.77
N PHE A 182 5.12 4.16 -6.46
CA PHE A 182 4.72 4.53 -5.11
C PHE A 182 3.40 3.87 -4.75
N ILE A 183 3.23 3.49 -3.47
CA ILE A 183 1.94 3.11 -2.89
C ILE A 183 1.59 4.15 -1.84
N SER A 184 0.37 4.70 -1.91
CA SER A 184 -0.03 5.76 -1.00
C SER A 184 -0.49 5.22 0.37
N GLN A 185 -0.51 6.09 1.38
CA GLN A 185 -1.37 5.92 2.55
C GLN A 185 -2.83 5.88 2.09
N VAL A 186 -3.75 5.38 2.92
CA VAL A 186 -5.20 5.38 2.65
C VAL A 186 -5.69 6.78 2.31
N VAL A 187 -6.44 6.91 1.20
CA VAL A 187 -6.90 8.19 0.66
C VAL A 187 -8.36 8.42 1.02
N TYR A 188 -8.60 9.36 1.95
CA TYR A 188 -9.91 9.94 2.21
C TYR A 188 -9.96 11.43 1.81
N ASP A 189 -8.84 12.14 1.89
CA ASP A 189 -8.73 13.54 1.44
C ASP A 189 -8.25 13.58 -0.03
N VAL A 190 -9.22 13.61 -0.93
CA VAL A 190 -8.98 13.60 -2.38
C VAL A 190 -8.32 14.90 -2.85
N ASP A 191 -8.74 16.06 -2.32
CA ASP A 191 -8.22 17.35 -2.78
C ASP A 191 -6.75 17.55 -2.38
N ALA A 192 -6.38 17.15 -1.17
CA ALA A 192 -4.98 17.14 -0.76
C ALA A 192 -4.14 16.13 -1.58
N THR A 193 -4.73 14.98 -1.90
CA THR A 193 -4.07 13.97 -2.74
C THR A 193 -3.84 14.50 -4.16
N LYS A 194 -4.84 15.12 -4.78
CA LYS A 194 -4.69 15.77 -6.09
C LYS A 194 -3.60 16.84 -6.08
N SER A 195 -3.56 17.67 -5.02
CA SER A 195 -2.54 18.71 -4.87
C SER A 195 -1.15 18.12 -4.81
N MET A 196 -0.94 17.08 -3.98
CA MET A 196 0.34 16.37 -3.88
C MET A 196 0.74 15.73 -5.22
N LEU A 197 -0.19 15.07 -5.93
CA LEU A 197 0.09 14.45 -7.23
C LEU A 197 0.42 15.47 -8.30
N SER A 198 -0.29 16.62 -8.32
CA SER A 198 -0.02 17.73 -9.21
C SER A 198 1.40 18.29 -9.00
N ASP A 199 1.76 18.59 -7.75
CA ASP A 199 3.07 19.12 -7.43
C ASP A 199 4.18 18.10 -7.75
N TYR A 200 3.96 16.81 -7.51
CA TYR A 200 4.90 15.77 -7.90
C TYR A 200 5.06 15.69 -9.43
N TYR A 201 3.96 15.73 -10.18
CA TYR A 201 3.99 15.69 -11.65
C TYR A 201 4.78 16.88 -12.22
N TYR A 202 4.47 18.11 -11.78
CA TYR A 202 5.16 19.30 -12.25
C TYR A 202 6.60 19.35 -11.79
N ALA A 203 6.92 18.90 -10.57
CA ALA A 203 8.30 18.80 -10.10
C ALA A 203 9.12 17.80 -10.92
N CYS A 204 8.52 16.70 -11.41
CA CYS A 204 9.17 15.79 -12.35
C CYS A 204 9.39 16.45 -13.71
N ARG A 205 8.35 17.10 -14.26
CA ARG A 205 8.44 17.80 -15.54
C ARG A 205 9.52 18.88 -15.56
N ASP A 206 9.62 19.68 -14.51
CA ASP A 206 10.61 20.76 -14.39
C ASP A 206 12.05 20.22 -14.32
N ARG A 207 12.22 18.93 -13.92
CA ARG A 207 13.50 18.20 -13.90
C ARG A 207 13.75 17.37 -15.16
N GLY A 208 12.83 17.36 -16.12
CA GLY A 208 12.93 16.56 -17.34
C GLY A 208 12.87 15.05 -17.10
N ILE A 209 12.23 14.60 -16.01
CA ILE A 209 12.03 13.17 -15.69
C ILE A 209 10.54 12.79 -15.78
N ALA A 210 10.25 11.57 -16.21
CA ALA A 210 8.88 11.07 -16.24
C ALA A 210 8.40 10.72 -14.82
N PRO A 211 7.15 11.07 -14.43
CA PRO A 211 6.60 10.67 -13.14
C PRO A 211 6.42 9.15 -13.08
N ARG A 212 6.60 8.58 -11.90
CA ARG A 212 6.38 7.16 -11.63
C ARG A 212 4.93 6.90 -11.20
N PRO A 213 4.40 5.68 -11.43
CA PRO A 213 3.04 5.33 -11.02
C PRO A 213 2.83 5.53 -9.53
N VAL A 214 1.67 6.12 -9.19
CA VAL A 214 1.20 6.18 -7.80
C VAL A 214 -0.02 5.28 -7.66
N ILE A 215 0.12 4.24 -6.85
CA ILE A 215 -0.95 3.30 -6.52
C ILE A 215 -1.68 3.85 -5.31
N LEU A 216 -2.90 4.30 -5.52
CA LEU A 216 -3.72 5.00 -4.51
C LEU A 216 -4.47 3.99 -3.65
N THR A 217 -4.23 4.03 -2.34
CA THR A 217 -4.82 3.04 -1.42
C THR A 217 -6.22 3.45 -0.98
N MET A 218 -7.18 2.55 -1.17
CA MET A 218 -8.57 2.67 -0.73
C MET A 218 -8.86 1.67 0.37
N SER A 219 -9.59 2.09 1.39
CA SER A 219 -10.02 1.24 2.51
C SER A 219 -11.41 1.63 2.96
N VAL A 220 -12.29 0.65 3.15
CA VAL A 220 -13.60 0.87 3.73
C VAL A 220 -13.52 1.08 5.24
N CYS A 221 -14.51 1.77 5.79
CA CYS A 221 -14.64 2.05 7.23
C CYS A 221 -15.98 1.54 7.75
N GLY A 222 -16.02 0.33 8.27
CA GLY A 222 -17.26 -0.33 8.67
C GLY A 222 -17.68 -0.09 10.13
N SER A 223 -16.99 0.76 10.88
CA SER A 223 -17.35 1.08 12.27
C SER A 223 -16.61 2.30 12.80
N LEU A 224 -17.14 2.90 13.87
CA LEU A 224 -16.44 4.00 14.57
C LEU A 224 -15.09 3.57 15.15
N LYS A 225 -14.93 2.28 15.49
CA LYS A 225 -13.63 1.75 15.93
C LYS A 225 -12.63 1.69 14.77
N THR A 226 -13.08 1.31 13.58
CA THR A 226 -12.27 1.34 12.35
C THR A 226 -11.92 2.78 11.98
N LEU A 227 -12.85 3.72 12.12
CA LEU A 227 -12.59 5.16 11.92
C LEU A 227 -11.52 5.68 12.90
N ALA A 228 -11.65 5.34 14.18
CA ALA A 228 -10.65 5.71 15.19
C ALA A 228 -9.27 5.12 14.85
N PHE A 229 -9.22 3.89 14.33
CA PHE A 229 -7.96 3.27 13.93
C PHE A 229 -7.34 3.93 12.69
N LEU A 230 -8.12 4.27 11.67
CA LEU A 230 -7.64 5.03 10.52
C LEU A 230 -7.02 6.36 10.95
N LYS A 231 -7.68 7.09 11.84
CA LYS A 231 -7.16 8.35 12.41
C LYS A 231 -5.89 8.12 13.24
N TRP A 232 -5.85 7.03 14.02
CA TRP A 232 -4.66 6.64 14.78
C TRP A 232 -3.47 6.32 13.86
N LEU A 233 -3.71 5.68 12.71
CA LEU A 233 -2.71 5.46 11.66
C LEU A 233 -2.26 6.76 10.98
N GLY A 234 -2.88 7.89 11.30
CA GLY A 234 -2.56 9.21 10.79
C GLY A 234 -3.29 9.57 9.50
N VAL A 235 -4.25 8.77 9.06
CA VAL A 235 -5.08 9.06 7.87
C VAL A 235 -5.90 10.33 8.11
N ASN A 236 -5.82 11.28 7.19
CA ASN A 236 -6.64 12.48 7.21
C ASN A 236 -8.04 12.18 6.70
N VAL A 237 -9.00 12.11 7.60
CA VAL A 237 -10.43 11.99 7.27
C VAL A 237 -11.04 13.39 7.38
N PRO A 238 -11.51 13.99 6.27
CA PRO A 238 -12.13 15.32 6.30
C PRO A 238 -13.26 15.40 7.32
N PRO A 239 -13.40 16.52 8.07
CA PRO A 239 -14.40 16.64 9.14
C PRO A 239 -15.84 16.34 8.71
N TRP A 240 -16.22 16.77 7.50
CA TRP A 240 -17.55 16.49 6.95
C TRP A 240 -17.78 14.97 6.77
N LEU A 241 -16.79 14.25 6.30
CA LEU A 241 -16.87 12.80 6.10
C LEU A 241 -16.87 12.06 7.45
N GLU A 242 -16.04 12.50 8.40
CA GLU A 242 -16.08 11.96 9.76
C GLU A 242 -17.48 12.11 10.36
N ASN A 243 -18.12 13.28 10.20
CA ASN A 243 -19.49 13.51 10.65
C ASN A 243 -20.49 12.57 9.94
N THR A 244 -20.36 12.42 8.63
CA THR A 244 -21.21 11.50 7.86
C THR A 244 -21.08 10.06 8.38
N LEU A 245 -19.86 9.55 8.56
CA LEU A 245 -19.65 8.19 9.06
C LEU A 245 -20.14 8.00 10.51
N ARG A 246 -20.00 9.02 11.35
CA ARG A 246 -20.47 8.97 12.75
C ARG A 246 -21.99 8.93 12.89
N HIS A 247 -22.68 9.58 11.99
CA HIS A 247 -24.15 9.71 12.03
C HIS A 247 -24.88 8.77 11.06
N SER A 248 -24.14 8.05 10.21
CA SER A 248 -24.73 7.06 9.30
C SER A 248 -25.27 5.85 10.08
N PRO A 249 -26.46 5.34 9.73
CA PRO A 249 -26.94 4.06 10.24
C PRO A 249 -26.10 2.87 9.72
N ASP A 250 -25.45 3.03 8.58
CA ASP A 250 -24.54 2.04 7.99
C ASP A 250 -23.21 2.70 7.53
N PRO A 251 -22.24 2.86 8.42
CA PRO A 251 -20.94 3.45 8.06
C PRO A 251 -20.18 2.65 6.99
N LEU A 252 -20.43 1.32 6.88
CA LEU A 252 -19.76 0.48 5.89
C LEU A 252 -20.24 0.84 4.47
N ALA A 253 -21.54 0.88 4.25
CA ALA A 253 -22.13 1.26 2.98
C ALA A 253 -21.72 2.69 2.59
N GLU A 254 -21.79 3.64 3.54
CA GLU A 254 -21.40 5.02 3.30
C GLU A 254 -19.93 5.17 2.90
N SER A 255 -19.02 4.49 3.63
CA SER A 255 -17.60 4.53 3.30
C SER A 255 -17.27 3.82 1.99
N PHE A 256 -17.97 2.75 1.66
CA PHE A 256 -17.83 2.07 0.37
C PHE A 256 -18.18 3.01 -0.79
N ASP A 257 -19.34 3.65 -0.73
CA ASP A 257 -19.77 4.61 -1.75
C ASP A 257 -18.81 5.80 -1.84
N GLN A 258 -18.27 6.24 -0.70
CA GLN A 258 -17.28 7.31 -0.70
C GLN A 258 -15.97 6.88 -1.35
N CYS A 259 -15.49 5.65 -1.12
CA CYS A 259 -14.31 5.12 -1.80
C CYS A 259 -14.50 5.08 -3.33
N VAL A 260 -15.69 4.67 -3.79
CA VAL A 260 -16.02 4.64 -5.22
C VAL A 260 -16.06 6.05 -5.81
N ARG A 261 -16.66 7.03 -5.11
CA ARG A 261 -16.66 8.45 -5.52
C ARG A 261 -15.22 9.00 -5.61
N ASN A 262 -14.41 8.76 -4.58
CA ASN A 262 -13.01 9.18 -4.53
C ASN A 262 -12.21 8.60 -5.71
N ALA A 263 -12.38 7.31 -5.99
CA ALA A 263 -11.70 6.63 -7.09
C ALA A 263 -12.06 7.26 -8.46
N ARG A 264 -13.34 7.50 -8.74
CA ARG A 264 -13.78 8.14 -9.98
C ARG A 264 -13.17 9.52 -10.18
N ASP A 265 -13.12 10.32 -9.11
CA ASP A 265 -12.55 11.65 -9.15
C ASP A 265 -11.03 11.62 -9.38
N LEU A 266 -10.31 10.71 -8.69
CA LEU A 266 -8.87 10.51 -8.88
C LEU A 266 -8.52 9.95 -10.26
N ILE A 267 -9.30 9.02 -10.81
CA ILE A 267 -9.15 8.54 -12.19
C ILE A 267 -9.24 9.71 -13.19
N THR A 268 -10.30 10.49 -13.07
CA THR A 268 -10.52 11.66 -13.94
C THR A 268 -9.38 12.66 -13.85
N PHE A 269 -8.93 12.95 -12.64
CA PHE A 269 -7.84 13.87 -12.39
C PHE A 269 -6.51 13.36 -12.96
N CYS A 270 -6.13 12.12 -12.65
CA CYS A 270 -4.86 11.53 -13.09
C CYS A 270 -4.80 11.42 -14.63
N ARG A 271 -5.89 10.97 -15.28
CA ARG A 271 -5.97 10.92 -16.74
C ARG A 271 -5.78 12.30 -17.37
N ARG A 272 -6.46 13.31 -16.86
CA ARG A 272 -6.33 14.69 -17.36
C ARG A 272 -4.93 15.27 -17.18
N LEU A 273 -4.26 14.92 -16.07
CA LEU A 273 -2.90 15.38 -15.78
C LEU A 273 -1.85 14.61 -16.60
N GLY A 274 -2.17 13.40 -17.07
CA GLY A 274 -1.19 12.48 -17.65
C GLY A 274 -0.33 11.79 -16.60
N MET A 275 -0.85 11.69 -15.35
CA MET A 275 -0.17 11.03 -14.25
C MET A 275 -0.43 9.52 -14.27
N PRO A 276 0.60 8.64 -14.34
CA PRO A 276 0.39 7.20 -14.24
C PRO A 276 -0.08 6.83 -12.83
N PHE A 277 -1.12 5.99 -12.75
CA PHE A 277 -1.78 5.64 -11.50
C PHE A 277 -2.35 4.23 -11.47
N GLY A 278 -2.68 3.77 -10.28
CA GLY A 278 -3.43 2.54 -10.02
C GLY A 278 -4.14 2.63 -8.68
N PHE A 279 -4.74 1.51 -8.26
CA PHE A 279 -5.35 1.40 -6.95
C PHE A 279 -4.82 0.20 -6.19
N ASN A 280 -4.77 0.34 -4.88
CA ASN A 280 -4.58 -0.72 -3.92
C ASN A 280 -5.79 -0.73 -2.98
N VAL A 281 -6.37 -1.88 -2.72
CA VAL A 281 -7.47 -2.01 -1.77
C VAL A 281 -6.96 -2.75 -0.54
N GLU A 282 -7.18 -2.18 0.63
CA GLU A 282 -6.84 -2.83 1.89
C GLU A 282 -8.03 -2.85 2.87
N SER A 283 -8.02 -3.82 3.77
CA SER A 283 -8.85 -3.79 4.95
C SER A 283 -7.99 -3.57 6.19
N VAL A 284 -8.18 -2.43 6.86
CA VAL A 284 -7.50 -2.15 8.14
C VAL A 284 -8.12 -2.90 9.31
N SER A 285 -9.20 -3.65 9.06
CA SER A 285 -9.98 -4.41 10.02
C SER A 285 -9.95 -5.91 9.70
N ILE A 286 -10.00 -6.74 10.75
CA ILE A 286 -10.12 -8.20 10.63
C ILE A 286 -11.58 -8.68 10.59
N ARG A 287 -12.54 -7.77 10.61
CA ARG A 287 -13.98 -8.12 10.59
C ARG A 287 -14.34 -8.63 9.19
N LYS A 288 -14.97 -9.81 9.15
CA LYS A 288 -15.36 -10.46 7.88
C LYS A 288 -16.14 -9.52 6.95
N VAL A 289 -17.11 -8.77 7.49
CA VAL A 289 -17.95 -7.85 6.69
C VAL A 289 -17.12 -6.73 6.04
N GLU A 290 -16.07 -6.22 6.69
CA GLU A 290 -15.18 -5.19 6.13
C GLU A 290 -14.21 -5.80 5.11
N ILE A 291 -13.75 -7.03 5.33
CA ILE A 291 -12.94 -7.77 4.36
C ILE A 291 -13.76 -8.04 3.09
N ASP A 292 -14.97 -8.58 3.24
CA ASP A 292 -15.84 -8.87 2.09
C ASP A 292 -16.20 -7.59 1.31
N ALA A 293 -16.44 -6.47 2.00
CA ALA A 293 -16.67 -5.16 1.37
C ALA A 293 -15.41 -4.63 0.67
N SER A 294 -14.20 -4.87 1.20
CA SER A 294 -12.96 -4.50 0.53
C SER A 294 -12.77 -5.27 -0.77
N ILE A 295 -13.12 -6.55 -0.81
CA ILE A 295 -13.09 -7.35 -2.05
C ILE A 295 -14.13 -6.84 -3.06
N ALA A 296 -15.34 -6.53 -2.61
CA ALA A 296 -16.36 -5.93 -3.46
C ALA A 296 -15.90 -4.56 -4.01
N LEU A 297 -15.19 -3.77 -3.20
CA LEU A 297 -14.59 -2.52 -3.65
C LEU A 297 -13.52 -2.76 -4.74
N ALA A 298 -12.67 -3.78 -4.59
CA ALA A 298 -11.69 -4.11 -5.62
C ALA A 298 -12.36 -4.46 -6.96
N VAL A 299 -13.44 -5.24 -6.94
CA VAL A 299 -14.25 -5.53 -8.15
C VAL A 299 -14.83 -4.26 -8.77
N GLU A 300 -15.33 -3.32 -7.95
CA GLU A 300 -15.88 -2.07 -8.47
C GLU A 300 -14.79 -1.16 -9.04
N LEU A 301 -13.61 -1.10 -8.40
CA LEU A 301 -12.46 -0.34 -8.91
C LEU A 301 -11.93 -0.91 -10.23
N GLN A 302 -11.89 -2.24 -10.38
CA GLN A 302 -11.58 -2.89 -11.65
C GLN A 302 -12.48 -2.38 -12.78
N LYS A 303 -13.81 -2.41 -12.57
CA LYS A 303 -14.78 -1.91 -13.57
C LYS A 303 -14.57 -0.43 -13.92
N LEU A 304 -14.13 0.40 -12.96
CA LEU A 304 -13.83 1.81 -13.21
C LEU A 304 -12.54 1.99 -14.01
N LEU A 305 -11.55 1.13 -13.82
CA LEU A 305 -10.30 1.14 -14.58
C LEU A 305 -10.52 0.71 -16.03
N ASP A 306 -11.37 -0.30 -16.26
CA ASP A 306 -11.67 -0.89 -17.58
C ASP A 306 -12.53 0.04 -18.48
N ARG A 307 -13.28 0.97 -17.92
CA ARG A 307 -14.16 1.90 -18.63
C ARG A 307 -13.44 3.09 -19.32
N GLY A 308 -12.17 3.10 -19.34
CA GLY A 308 -11.33 4.19 -19.88
C GLY A 308 -10.14 3.75 -20.63
#